data_77d6a059180c27df082cf16a21db8539
#
_entry.id   77d6a059180c27df082cf16a21db8539
#
_cell.length_a   1.000
_cell.length_b   1.000
_cell.length_c   1.000
_cell.angle_alpha   90.00
_cell.angle_beta   90.00
_cell.angle_gamma   90.00
#
_symmetry.space_group_name_H-M   'P 1'
#
loop_
_entity.id
_entity.type
_entity.pdbx_description
1 polymer ?
#
loop_
_entity_poly.entity_id
_entity_poly.type
_entity_poly.pdbx_seq_one_letter_code
_entity_poly.pdbx_strand_id
1 'polypeptide(L)'
;MVPKVMIILGSASDRKIAEKATKILEKLQIPYSLKVASAHRTHDKVKGLVIDGTKDGVEVFIAIAGLAAHLPGAIAAYTHRPVIGVPVDGAIEGLDALYACVQMPYPIAVPTVGINRGDNAAILAGQIIASHDDDVKANISKLREEYQQKVENGEKELLADIEGEYLNKDYLSDVTYEKREYNETLENTPDVMILAGSHSDSAIAQKTAVLLERMHVDYKLDYISPVRDVEAFEEYMAKRANAKVFIAISGLSSVVAGSIVALSEKPVIGVPCEKRLSGQDALYSMVNMPPGMPIGTVGIDNGKNAAIVAGEILALTDKKVEERLKWIRSKSGDL
;
A
#
# COMPACT_ATOMS: atom_id res chain seq x y z
N MET A 1 18.63 18.68 5.94
CA MET A 1 18.10 17.71 4.96
C MET A 1 16.58 17.81 5.00
N VAL A 2 15.93 18.01 3.86
CA VAL A 2 14.47 18.06 3.77
C VAL A 2 13.93 16.63 3.91
N PRO A 3 12.95 16.38 4.79
CA PRO A 3 12.36 15.05 4.92
C PRO A 3 11.52 14.68 3.69
N LYS A 4 11.69 13.47 3.16
CA LYS A 4 10.81 12.91 2.13
C LYS A 4 9.52 12.33 2.72
N VAL A 5 9.61 11.82 3.96
CA VAL A 5 8.45 11.26 4.69
C VAL A 5 8.18 12.06 5.95
N MET A 6 6.91 12.42 6.18
CA MET A 6 6.49 12.99 7.47
C MET A 6 5.54 12.04 8.18
N ILE A 7 5.95 11.56 9.36
CA ILE A 7 5.13 10.74 10.24
C ILE A 7 4.41 11.68 11.22
N ILE A 8 3.09 11.62 11.27
CA ILE A 8 2.27 12.41 12.22
C ILE A 8 1.46 11.45 13.09
N LEU A 9 1.65 11.52 14.39
CA LEU A 9 0.89 10.78 15.39
C LEU A 9 -0.22 11.63 15.98
N GLY A 10 -1.41 11.06 16.16
CA GLY A 10 -2.52 11.69 16.89
C GLY A 10 -2.25 11.84 18.38
N SER A 11 -1.41 10.98 18.94
CA SER A 11 -0.98 10.97 20.34
C SER A 11 0.44 10.42 20.48
N ALA A 12 1.19 10.90 21.49
CA ALA A 12 2.49 10.35 21.84
C ALA A 12 2.39 8.90 22.41
N SER A 13 1.20 8.44 22.81
CA SER A 13 0.95 7.06 23.23
C SER A 13 1.27 6.04 22.14
N ASP A 14 1.19 6.45 20.87
CA ASP A 14 1.33 5.57 19.69
C ASP A 14 2.80 5.40 19.27
N ARG A 15 3.73 5.82 20.15
CA ARG A 15 5.18 5.80 19.95
C ARG A 15 5.70 4.45 19.42
N LYS A 16 5.24 3.33 19.99
CA LYS A 16 5.71 1.99 19.59
C LYS A 16 5.45 1.68 18.11
N ILE A 17 4.36 2.22 17.55
CA ILE A 17 3.99 2.03 16.14
C ILE A 17 4.86 2.94 15.25
N ALA A 18 5.09 4.17 15.69
CA ALA A 18 6.01 5.08 15.01
C ALA A 18 7.45 4.52 14.98
N GLU A 19 7.92 3.90 16.07
CA GLU A 19 9.24 3.27 16.12
C GLU A 19 9.39 2.12 15.10
N LYS A 20 8.31 1.37 14.80
CA LYS A 20 8.34 0.39 13.71
C LYS A 20 8.55 1.07 12.36
N ALA A 21 7.86 2.18 12.12
CA ALA A 21 8.00 2.93 10.87
C ALA A 21 9.40 3.56 10.74
N THR A 22 9.90 4.22 11.77
CA THR A 22 11.22 4.88 11.73
C THR A 22 12.35 3.88 11.49
N LYS A 23 12.31 2.68 12.12
CA LYS A 23 13.31 1.62 11.87
C LYS A 23 13.37 1.19 10.42
N ILE A 24 12.25 1.15 9.74
CA ILE A 24 12.20 0.82 8.31
C ILE A 24 12.75 1.98 7.47
N LEU A 25 12.33 3.22 7.75
CA LEU A 25 12.83 4.39 7.02
C LEU A 25 14.35 4.55 7.14
N GLU A 26 14.93 4.27 8.32
CA GLU A 26 16.38 4.22 8.51
C GLU A 26 17.04 3.15 7.63
N LYS A 27 16.49 1.93 7.59
CA LYS A 27 16.98 0.86 6.70
C LYS A 27 16.92 1.25 5.23
N LEU A 28 15.86 1.93 4.84
CA LEU A 28 15.66 2.40 3.47
C LEU A 28 16.47 3.66 3.16
N GLN A 29 17.13 4.25 4.15
CA GLN A 29 17.90 5.51 4.06
C GLN A 29 17.04 6.70 3.56
N ILE A 30 15.76 6.71 3.95
CA ILE A 30 14.81 7.76 3.59
C ILE A 30 14.79 8.83 4.68
N PRO A 31 15.09 10.10 4.37
CA PRO A 31 14.96 11.19 5.32
C PRO A 31 13.50 11.38 5.76
N TYR A 32 13.28 11.48 7.07
CA TYR A 32 11.94 11.63 7.61
C TYR A 32 11.87 12.65 8.74
N SER A 33 10.65 13.10 9.06
CA SER A 33 10.35 13.83 10.29
C SER A 33 9.24 13.16 11.07
N LEU A 34 9.28 13.32 12.40
CA LEU A 34 8.30 12.77 13.32
C LEU A 34 7.62 13.91 14.07
N LYS A 35 6.29 13.98 14.03
CA LYS A 35 5.47 15.01 14.66
C LYS A 35 4.33 14.40 15.45
N VAL A 36 3.91 15.11 16.51
CA VAL A 36 2.67 14.79 17.23
C VAL A 36 1.70 15.95 17.02
N ALA A 37 0.55 15.64 16.42
CA ALA A 37 -0.52 16.61 16.20
C ALA A 37 -1.88 15.89 16.11
N SER A 38 -2.87 16.37 16.83
CA SER A 38 -4.20 15.77 16.90
C SER A 38 -5.17 16.54 15.99
N ALA A 39 -5.89 15.82 15.12
CA ALA A 39 -6.95 16.43 14.30
C ALA A 39 -8.02 17.14 15.13
N HIS A 40 -8.30 16.64 16.35
CA HIS A 40 -9.34 17.18 17.22
C HIS A 40 -8.84 18.27 18.17
N ARG A 41 -7.60 18.15 18.68
CA ARG A 41 -7.08 19.02 19.76
C ARG A 41 -6.14 20.11 19.27
N THR A 42 -5.47 19.89 18.14
CA THR A 42 -4.46 20.81 17.56
C THR A 42 -4.61 20.88 16.03
N HIS A 43 -5.85 21.13 15.57
CA HIS A 43 -6.20 21.11 14.14
C HIS A 43 -5.33 22.04 13.31
N ASP A 44 -5.12 23.29 13.76
CA ASP A 44 -4.29 24.26 13.04
C ASP A 44 -2.83 23.81 12.90
N LYS A 45 -2.32 23.07 13.91
CA LYS A 45 -0.99 22.48 13.83
C LYS A 45 -0.94 21.40 12.75
N VAL A 46 -1.97 20.54 12.64
CA VAL A 46 -2.05 19.53 11.56
C VAL A 46 -2.04 20.24 10.21
N LYS A 47 -2.91 21.23 10.02
CA LYS A 47 -2.98 22.02 8.78
C LYS A 47 -1.64 22.65 8.42
N GLY A 48 -0.99 23.34 9.36
CA GLY A 48 0.32 23.97 9.15
C GLY A 48 1.39 22.96 8.75
N LEU A 49 1.53 21.86 9.51
CA LEU A 49 2.50 20.80 9.21
C LEU A 49 2.34 20.21 7.82
N VAL A 50 1.10 20.00 7.36
CA VAL A 50 0.81 19.41 6.06
C VAL A 50 1.08 20.39 4.92
N ILE A 51 0.60 21.62 5.04
CA ILE A 51 0.81 22.65 4.01
C ILE A 51 2.29 22.99 3.86
N ASP A 52 2.99 23.24 4.97
CA ASP A 52 4.41 23.61 4.95
C ASP A 52 5.26 22.42 4.51
N GLY A 53 5.00 21.20 5.06
CA GLY A 53 5.69 19.99 4.62
C GLY A 53 5.52 19.69 3.12
N THR A 54 4.33 19.89 2.57
CA THR A 54 4.08 19.73 1.13
C THR A 54 4.88 20.75 0.30
N LYS A 55 4.95 22.01 0.75
CA LYS A 55 5.75 23.05 0.08
C LYS A 55 7.26 22.78 0.16
N ASP A 56 7.71 22.26 1.30
CA ASP A 56 9.12 21.95 1.55
C ASP A 56 9.60 20.69 0.82
N GLY A 57 8.68 19.91 0.21
CA GLY A 57 9.03 18.75 -0.61
C GLY A 57 8.82 17.39 0.08
N VAL A 58 8.01 17.32 1.13
CA VAL A 58 7.54 16.02 1.67
C VAL A 58 6.76 15.30 0.57
N GLU A 59 7.15 14.06 0.29
CA GLU A 59 6.58 13.24 -0.77
C GLU A 59 5.45 12.34 -0.27
N VAL A 60 5.56 11.82 0.99
CA VAL A 60 4.58 10.90 1.59
C VAL A 60 4.33 11.29 3.04
N PHE A 61 3.07 11.28 3.44
CA PHE A 61 2.67 11.39 4.84
C PHE A 61 2.26 10.03 5.39
N ILE A 62 2.70 9.70 6.61
CA ILE A 62 2.24 8.53 7.37
C ILE A 62 1.47 9.05 8.58
N ALA A 63 0.19 8.73 8.67
CA ALA A 63 -0.71 9.17 9.72
C ALA A 63 -1.07 8.03 10.66
N ILE A 64 -0.63 8.10 11.92
CA ILE A 64 -0.86 7.07 12.94
C ILE A 64 -1.93 7.56 13.90
N ALA A 65 -3.08 6.88 13.94
CA ALA A 65 -4.21 7.30 14.78
C ALA A 65 -5.08 6.11 15.22
N GLY A 66 -5.56 6.18 16.45
CA GLY A 66 -6.52 5.24 17.02
C GLY A 66 -7.90 5.86 17.24
N LEU A 67 -8.82 5.09 17.80
CA LEU A 67 -10.20 5.50 18.07
C LEU A 67 -10.89 5.98 16.77
N ALA A 68 -11.50 7.15 16.78
CA ALA A 68 -12.13 7.75 15.61
C ALA A 68 -11.18 8.02 14.42
N ALA A 69 -9.87 7.92 14.62
CA ALA A 69 -8.79 7.99 13.63
C ALA A 69 -9.01 9.00 12.47
N HIS A 70 -9.50 10.20 12.77
CA HIS A 70 -9.77 11.24 11.76
C HIS A 70 -8.50 11.90 11.21
N LEU A 71 -7.34 11.67 11.83
CA LEU A 71 -6.08 12.30 11.46
C LEU A 71 -5.65 12.01 10.00
N PRO A 72 -5.71 10.77 9.49
CA PRO A 72 -5.33 10.51 8.09
C PRO A 72 -6.19 11.29 7.09
N GLY A 73 -7.51 11.29 7.28
CA GLY A 73 -8.44 12.07 6.46
C GLY A 73 -8.21 13.58 6.56
N ALA A 74 -7.94 14.10 7.77
CA ALA A 74 -7.62 15.51 7.96
C ALA A 74 -6.33 15.92 7.24
N ILE A 75 -5.28 15.07 7.25
CA ILE A 75 -4.05 15.30 6.48
C ILE A 75 -4.35 15.27 4.99
N ALA A 76 -5.04 14.24 4.50
CA ALA A 76 -5.35 14.08 3.09
C ALA A 76 -6.18 15.24 2.51
N ALA A 77 -6.97 15.93 3.34
CA ALA A 77 -7.71 17.11 2.92
C ALA A 77 -6.82 18.32 2.55
N TYR A 78 -5.60 18.39 3.07
CA TYR A 78 -4.70 19.55 2.88
C TYR A 78 -3.55 19.31 1.89
N THR A 79 -3.40 18.09 1.35
CA THR A 79 -2.31 17.77 0.43
C THR A 79 -2.79 16.91 -0.74
N HIS A 80 -2.05 16.94 -1.85
CA HIS A 80 -2.18 16.02 -2.98
C HIS A 80 -1.11 14.92 -2.97
N ARG A 81 -0.36 14.83 -1.86
CA ARG A 81 0.63 13.77 -1.66
C ARG A 81 -0.05 12.55 -1.07
N PRO A 82 0.46 11.34 -1.32
CA PRO A 82 -0.04 10.13 -0.69
C PRO A 82 -0.03 10.23 0.83
N VAL A 83 -1.15 9.86 1.47
CA VAL A 83 -1.31 9.83 2.94
C VAL A 83 -1.64 8.42 3.37
N ILE A 84 -0.66 7.72 3.94
CA ILE A 84 -0.83 6.34 4.39
C ILE A 84 -1.42 6.32 5.80
N GLY A 85 -2.57 5.67 5.94
CA GLY A 85 -3.24 5.48 7.23
C GLY A 85 -2.70 4.28 7.99
N VAL A 86 -2.36 4.48 9.26
CA VAL A 86 -1.99 3.40 10.19
C VAL A 86 -2.99 3.41 11.34
N PRO A 87 -4.00 2.54 11.32
CA PRO A 87 -4.94 2.40 12.43
C PRO A 87 -4.23 1.82 13.65
N VAL A 88 -4.58 2.34 14.83
CA VAL A 88 -4.01 1.93 16.10
C VAL A 88 -5.03 1.12 16.88
N ASP A 89 -4.59 0.02 17.45
CA ASP A 89 -5.36 -0.76 18.41
C ASP A 89 -5.61 0.06 19.68
N GLY A 90 -6.88 0.33 19.92
CA GLY A 90 -7.32 1.10 21.08
C GLY A 90 -8.66 0.57 21.58
N ALA A 91 -9.77 1.13 21.10
CA ALA A 91 -11.09 0.56 21.35
C ALA A 91 -11.42 -0.48 20.24
N ILE A 92 -12.25 -1.46 20.55
CA ILE A 92 -12.76 -2.48 19.59
C ILE A 92 -11.60 -3.12 18.76
N GLU A 93 -10.48 -3.41 19.42
CA GLU A 93 -9.31 -4.04 18.78
C GLU A 93 -8.78 -3.29 17.53
N GLY A 94 -9.02 -1.95 17.48
CA GLY A 94 -8.58 -1.09 16.37
C GLY A 94 -9.47 -1.11 15.12
N LEU A 95 -10.60 -1.83 15.14
CA LEU A 95 -11.54 -1.89 14.00
C LEU A 95 -12.20 -0.53 13.75
N ASP A 96 -12.50 0.23 14.78
CA ASP A 96 -12.98 1.61 14.69
C ASP A 96 -11.99 2.49 13.93
N ALA A 97 -10.70 2.41 14.26
CA ALA A 97 -9.65 3.14 13.60
C ALA A 97 -9.44 2.66 12.15
N LEU A 98 -9.51 1.35 11.91
CA LEU A 98 -9.39 0.78 10.57
C LEU A 98 -10.48 1.32 9.64
N TYR A 99 -11.76 1.22 10.04
CA TYR A 99 -12.86 1.72 9.23
C TYR A 99 -12.79 3.24 9.01
N ALA A 100 -12.40 4.00 10.04
CA ALA A 100 -12.23 5.44 9.92
C ALA A 100 -11.12 5.84 8.92
N CYS A 101 -10.07 5.02 8.79
CA CYS A 101 -8.99 5.24 7.82
C CYS A 101 -9.41 4.86 6.39
N VAL A 102 -10.03 3.68 6.18
CA VAL A 102 -10.31 3.18 4.82
C VAL A 102 -11.54 3.81 4.18
N GLN A 103 -12.59 4.14 4.97
CA GLN A 103 -13.88 4.61 4.46
C GLN A 103 -13.87 6.11 4.17
N MET A 104 -12.95 6.53 3.31
CA MET A 104 -12.83 7.93 2.90
C MET A 104 -13.75 8.26 1.73
N PRO A 105 -14.41 9.44 1.76
CA PRO A 105 -15.21 9.90 0.63
C PRO A 105 -14.32 10.22 -0.57
N TYR A 106 -14.84 9.94 -1.78
CA TYR A 106 -14.21 10.41 -3.00
C TYR A 106 -14.25 11.96 -3.07
N PRO A 107 -13.20 12.66 -3.49
CA PRO A 107 -11.90 12.18 -3.99
C PRO A 107 -10.76 12.27 -2.96
N ILE A 108 -11.03 12.09 -1.70
CA ILE A 108 -10.03 12.09 -0.63
C ILE A 108 -9.66 10.64 -0.33
N ALA A 109 -8.46 10.22 -0.68
CA ALA A 109 -8.02 8.84 -0.52
C ALA A 109 -7.01 8.68 0.61
N VAL A 110 -7.10 7.56 1.33
CA VAL A 110 -6.15 7.16 2.37
C VAL A 110 -5.86 5.67 2.18
N PRO A 111 -4.79 5.31 1.47
CA PRO A 111 -4.32 3.93 1.44
C PRO A 111 -3.94 3.51 2.86
N THR A 112 -4.61 2.49 3.37
CA THR A 112 -4.52 2.07 4.77
C THR A 112 -3.82 0.72 4.86
N VAL A 113 -2.89 0.59 5.79
CA VAL A 113 -2.23 -0.67 6.14
C VAL A 113 -2.88 -1.32 7.36
N GLY A 114 -2.46 -2.52 7.72
CA GLY A 114 -3.01 -3.24 8.89
C GLY A 114 -2.86 -2.49 10.21
N ILE A 115 -3.68 -2.86 11.18
CA ILE A 115 -3.67 -2.28 12.53
C ILE A 115 -2.27 -2.45 13.14
N ASN A 116 -1.74 -1.36 13.72
CA ASN A 116 -0.40 -1.31 14.33
C ASN A 116 0.77 -1.62 13.37
N ARG A 117 0.56 -1.52 12.03
CA ARG A 117 1.55 -1.85 11.01
C ARG A 117 2.32 -0.63 10.50
N GLY A 118 2.94 0.12 11.42
CA GLY A 118 3.84 1.23 11.07
C GLY A 118 4.99 0.82 10.16
N ASP A 119 5.49 -0.41 10.30
CA ASP A 119 6.50 -1.04 9.43
C ASP A 119 6.01 -1.13 7.97
N ASN A 120 4.84 -1.70 7.72
CA ASN A 120 4.27 -1.79 6.39
C ASN A 120 3.94 -0.41 5.79
N ALA A 121 3.55 0.56 6.61
CA ALA A 121 3.35 1.93 6.14
C ALA A 121 4.65 2.55 5.63
N ALA A 122 5.75 2.34 6.34
CA ALA A 122 7.07 2.85 5.92
C ALA A 122 7.60 2.13 4.67
N ILE A 123 7.34 0.82 4.53
CA ILE A 123 7.69 0.08 3.31
C ILE A 123 6.87 0.58 2.12
N LEU A 124 5.56 0.79 2.28
CA LEU A 124 4.72 1.35 1.22
C LEU A 124 5.20 2.75 0.82
N ALA A 125 5.55 3.61 1.79
CA ALA A 125 6.15 4.90 1.50
C ALA A 125 7.48 4.77 0.73
N GLY A 126 8.32 3.81 1.12
CA GLY A 126 9.56 3.48 0.41
C GLY A 126 9.31 3.01 -1.03
N GLN A 127 8.32 2.14 -1.26
CA GLN A 127 7.94 1.69 -2.60
C GLN A 127 7.45 2.84 -3.48
N ILE A 128 6.71 3.80 -2.91
CA ILE A 128 6.26 5.01 -3.61
C ILE A 128 7.47 5.85 -4.05
N ILE A 129 8.42 6.10 -3.15
CA ILE A 129 9.63 6.89 -3.42
C ILE A 129 10.56 6.16 -4.39
N ALA A 130 10.67 4.82 -4.30
CA ALA A 130 11.45 3.97 -5.20
C ALA A 130 11.01 4.04 -6.67
N SER A 131 9.85 4.61 -6.96
CA SER A 131 9.39 4.85 -8.34
C SER A 131 10.28 5.86 -9.11
N HIS A 132 11.05 6.70 -8.38
CA HIS A 132 11.91 7.76 -8.92
C HIS A 132 13.22 7.95 -8.14
N ASP A 133 13.56 7.02 -7.24
CA ASP A 133 14.79 7.04 -6.45
C ASP A 133 15.41 5.62 -6.47
N ASP A 134 16.48 5.47 -7.25
CA ASP A 134 17.13 4.17 -7.47
C ASP A 134 17.84 3.65 -6.21
N ASP A 135 18.34 4.51 -5.33
CA ASP A 135 18.96 4.11 -4.07
C ASP A 135 17.91 3.50 -3.13
N VAL A 136 16.75 4.15 -3.02
CA VAL A 136 15.63 3.63 -2.24
C VAL A 136 15.11 2.32 -2.85
N LYS A 137 15.05 2.22 -4.18
CA LYS A 137 14.67 0.98 -4.88
C LYS A 137 15.61 -0.17 -4.52
N ALA A 138 16.93 0.06 -4.57
CA ALA A 138 17.91 -0.95 -4.17
C ALA A 138 17.77 -1.37 -2.69
N ASN A 139 17.45 -0.42 -1.81
CA ASN A 139 17.24 -0.70 -0.40
C ASN A 139 15.93 -1.47 -0.13
N ILE A 140 14.87 -1.26 -0.92
CA ILE A 140 13.64 -2.08 -0.88
C ILE A 140 13.96 -3.53 -1.25
N SER A 141 14.73 -3.77 -2.32
CA SER A 141 15.11 -5.13 -2.73
C SER A 141 15.92 -5.84 -1.63
N LYS A 142 16.91 -5.17 -1.04
CA LYS A 142 17.66 -5.71 0.11
C LYS A 142 16.77 -6.03 1.30
N LEU A 143 15.84 -5.14 1.62
CA LEU A 143 14.90 -5.36 2.73
C LEU A 143 14.02 -6.59 2.45
N ARG A 144 13.63 -6.80 1.19
CA ARG A 144 12.86 -7.98 0.76
C ARG A 144 13.65 -9.26 0.97
N GLU A 145 14.92 -9.28 0.58
CA GLU A 145 15.83 -10.40 0.80
C GLU A 145 16.02 -10.71 2.30
N GLU A 146 16.14 -9.69 3.14
CA GLU A 146 16.20 -9.88 4.61
C GLU A 146 14.95 -10.58 5.15
N TYR A 147 13.75 -10.23 4.65
CA TYR A 147 12.52 -10.89 5.08
C TYR A 147 12.44 -12.34 4.59
N GLN A 148 12.90 -12.64 3.38
CA GLN A 148 12.98 -14.01 2.86
C GLN A 148 13.96 -14.84 3.71
N GLN A 149 15.16 -14.35 3.94
CA GLN A 149 16.17 -15.04 4.76
C GLN A 149 15.68 -15.30 6.19
N LYS A 150 14.87 -14.39 6.74
CA LYS A 150 14.28 -14.59 8.07
C LYS A 150 13.31 -15.77 8.12
N VAL A 151 12.54 -16.00 7.06
CA VAL A 151 11.64 -17.17 6.97
C VAL A 151 12.44 -18.46 6.88
N GLU A 152 13.46 -18.50 6.01
CA GLU A 152 14.35 -19.67 5.86
C GLU A 152 15.11 -20.02 7.15
N ASN A 153 15.60 -19.00 7.86
CA ASN A 153 16.26 -19.22 9.16
C ASN A 153 15.27 -19.70 10.22
N GLY A 154 14.03 -19.16 10.21
CA GLY A 154 12.98 -19.59 11.12
C GLY A 154 12.58 -21.06 10.94
N GLU A 155 12.63 -21.59 9.71
CA GLU A 155 12.43 -23.02 9.46
C GLU A 155 13.52 -23.86 10.08
N LYS A 156 14.80 -23.47 9.92
CA LYS A 156 15.94 -24.18 10.50
C LYS A 156 15.87 -24.21 12.03
N GLU A 157 15.53 -23.08 12.65
CA GLU A 157 15.33 -22.97 14.10
C GLU A 157 14.18 -23.88 14.58
N LEU A 158 13.03 -23.83 13.87
CA LEU A 158 11.87 -24.66 14.18
C LEU A 158 12.19 -26.15 14.12
N LEU A 159 12.90 -26.63 13.08
CA LEU A 159 13.27 -28.02 12.91
C LEU A 159 14.33 -28.47 13.91
N ALA A 160 15.14 -27.55 14.44
CA ALA A 160 16.07 -27.85 15.52
C ALA A 160 15.35 -28.14 16.85
N ASP A 161 14.24 -27.43 17.11
CA ASP A 161 13.55 -27.51 18.41
C ASP A 161 12.43 -28.58 18.47
N ILE A 162 11.91 -29.01 17.30
CA ILE A 162 10.81 -29.98 17.24
C ILE A 162 11.37 -31.39 17.07
N GLU A 163 10.94 -32.30 17.95
CA GLU A 163 11.18 -33.75 17.86
C GLU A 163 9.87 -34.50 17.61
N GLY A 164 9.92 -35.57 16.82
CA GLY A 164 8.77 -36.42 16.57
C GLY A 164 9.17 -37.73 15.90
N GLU A 165 8.56 -38.84 16.35
CA GLU A 165 8.86 -40.21 15.85
C GLU A 165 8.64 -40.35 14.34
N TYR A 166 7.68 -39.58 13.78
CA TYR A 166 7.32 -39.63 12.35
C TYR A 166 7.75 -38.38 11.58
N LEU A 167 8.51 -37.46 12.21
CA LEU A 167 9.01 -36.25 11.59
C LEU A 167 10.25 -36.56 10.74
N ASN A 168 10.11 -36.37 9.42
CA ASN A 168 11.23 -36.43 8.49
C ASN A 168 11.78 -35.01 8.24
N LYS A 169 12.78 -34.59 8.99
CA LYS A 169 13.41 -33.28 8.94
C LYS A 169 14.19 -33.03 7.62
N ASP A 170 14.64 -34.13 7.00
CA ASP A 170 15.48 -34.06 5.79
C ASP A 170 14.66 -34.13 4.49
N TYR A 171 13.32 -34.26 4.60
CA TYR A 171 12.48 -34.33 3.41
C TYR A 171 12.51 -33.00 2.64
N LEU A 172 13.01 -33.04 1.42
CA LEU A 172 13.21 -31.89 0.54
C LEU A 172 14.16 -30.79 1.07
N SER A 173 15.05 -31.12 2.05
CA SER A 173 16.03 -30.18 2.63
C SER A 173 17.05 -29.65 1.61
N ASP A 174 17.37 -30.45 0.58
CA ASP A 174 18.37 -30.13 -0.45
C ASP A 174 17.74 -29.58 -1.74
N VAL A 175 16.44 -29.31 -1.73
CA VAL A 175 15.75 -28.79 -2.93
C VAL A 175 16.04 -27.32 -3.10
N THR A 176 16.67 -26.95 -4.20
CA THR A 176 16.81 -25.57 -4.65
C THR A 176 15.59 -25.17 -5.48
N TYR A 177 14.86 -24.20 -5.01
CA TYR A 177 13.73 -23.64 -5.76
C TYR A 177 14.24 -22.54 -6.69
N GLU A 178 14.42 -22.87 -7.97
CA GLU A 178 14.83 -21.88 -8.96
C GLU A 178 13.70 -20.90 -9.23
N LYS A 179 14.03 -19.61 -9.13
CA LYS A 179 13.12 -18.57 -9.57
C LYS A 179 12.97 -18.67 -11.08
N ARG A 180 11.75 -18.85 -11.57
CA ARG A 180 11.52 -18.83 -13.03
C ARG A 180 11.97 -17.48 -13.60
N GLU A 181 12.91 -17.51 -14.52
CA GLU A 181 13.28 -16.33 -15.30
C GLU A 181 12.32 -16.20 -16.48
N TYR A 182 11.60 -15.09 -16.51
CA TYR A 182 10.76 -14.71 -17.63
C TYR A 182 11.54 -13.72 -18.51
N ASN A 183 11.93 -14.15 -19.71
CA ASN A 183 12.91 -13.46 -20.55
C ASN A 183 12.42 -12.17 -21.24
N GLU A 184 11.18 -11.73 -21.04
CA GLU A 184 10.64 -10.57 -21.75
C GLU A 184 9.82 -9.66 -20.83
N THR A 185 10.46 -8.61 -20.31
CA THR A 185 9.74 -7.46 -19.77
C THR A 185 9.30 -6.59 -20.94
N LEU A 186 8.01 -6.26 -21.01
CA LEU A 186 7.48 -5.38 -22.04
C LEU A 186 8.04 -3.95 -21.88
N GLU A 187 8.69 -3.42 -22.91
CA GLU A 187 9.23 -2.06 -22.91
C GLU A 187 8.13 -1.01 -22.68
N ASN A 188 6.97 -1.21 -23.29
CA ASN A 188 5.82 -0.32 -23.21
C ASN A 188 4.79 -0.81 -22.19
N THR A 189 5.19 -0.97 -20.93
CA THR A 189 4.26 -1.28 -19.84
C THR A 189 3.56 0.01 -19.39
N PRO A 190 2.21 0.04 -19.31
CA PRO A 190 1.47 1.17 -18.75
C PRO A 190 1.89 1.50 -17.31
N ASP A 191 1.79 2.77 -16.93
CA ASP A 191 2.15 3.25 -15.59
C ASP A 191 1.32 2.57 -14.50
N VAL A 192 0.04 2.31 -14.75
CA VAL A 192 -0.88 1.67 -13.80
C VAL A 192 -1.46 0.40 -14.39
N MET A 193 -1.29 -0.70 -13.67
CA MET A 193 -1.93 -1.98 -13.98
C MET A 193 -3.11 -2.21 -13.05
N ILE A 194 -4.33 -2.32 -13.60
CA ILE A 194 -5.53 -2.72 -12.86
C ILE A 194 -5.74 -4.21 -13.07
N LEU A 195 -5.70 -4.98 -11.99
CA LEU A 195 -5.91 -6.43 -12.01
C LEU A 195 -7.17 -6.77 -11.21
N ALA A 196 -8.20 -7.24 -11.93
CA ALA A 196 -9.43 -7.71 -11.32
C ALA A 196 -9.46 -9.24 -11.28
N GLY A 197 -9.81 -9.81 -10.12
CA GLY A 197 -9.83 -11.27 -9.94
C GLY A 197 -10.93 -11.99 -10.71
N SER A 198 -11.96 -11.25 -11.13
CA SER A 198 -13.12 -11.80 -11.83
C SER A 198 -13.88 -10.71 -12.59
N HIS A 199 -14.55 -11.11 -13.69
CA HIS A 199 -15.49 -10.22 -14.39
C HIS A 199 -16.66 -9.75 -13.51
N SER A 200 -16.96 -10.43 -12.39
CA SER A 200 -17.96 -9.96 -11.43
C SER A 200 -17.59 -8.62 -10.76
N ASP A 201 -16.32 -8.21 -10.85
CA ASP A 201 -15.80 -6.97 -10.27
C ASP A 201 -15.68 -5.84 -11.32
N SER A 202 -16.17 -6.10 -12.55
CA SER A 202 -16.01 -5.20 -13.70
C SER A 202 -16.57 -3.79 -13.47
N ALA A 203 -17.66 -3.65 -12.74
CA ALA A 203 -18.25 -2.34 -12.46
C ALA A 203 -17.32 -1.44 -11.64
N ILE A 204 -16.59 -2.01 -10.68
CA ILE A 204 -15.62 -1.29 -9.85
C ILE A 204 -14.35 -1.01 -10.67
N ALA A 205 -13.87 -2.02 -11.42
CA ALA A 205 -12.71 -1.89 -12.28
C ALA A 205 -12.88 -0.80 -13.35
N GLN A 206 -14.05 -0.72 -13.98
CA GLN A 206 -14.38 0.33 -14.95
C GLN A 206 -14.43 1.73 -14.33
N LYS A 207 -15.01 1.88 -13.11
CA LYS A 207 -15.00 3.16 -12.40
C LYS A 207 -13.57 3.63 -12.09
N THR A 208 -12.69 2.69 -11.75
CA THR A 208 -11.27 2.96 -11.53
C THR A 208 -10.59 3.42 -12.82
N ALA A 209 -10.78 2.68 -13.91
CA ALA A 209 -10.22 2.95 -15.22
C ALA A 209 -10.65 4.33 -15.76
N VAL A 210 -11.95 4.65 -15.72
CA VAL A 210 -12.47 5.95 -16.17
C VAL A 210 -11.84 7.11 -15.40
N LEU A 211 -11.52 6.94 -14.12
CA LEU A 211 -10.90 8.02 -13.36
C LEU A 211 -9.42 8.18 -13.71
N LEU A 212 -8.68 7.11 -13.95
CA LEU A 212 -7.30 7.17 -14.46
C LEU A 212 -7.26 7.88 -15.82
N GLU A 213 -8.19 7.56 -16.72
CA GLU A 213 -8.32 8.21 -18.01
C GLU A 213 -8.56 9.73 -17.87
N ARG A 214 -9.44 10.16 -16.93
CA ARG A 214 -9.66 11.58 -16.63
C ARG A 214 -8.43 12.29 -16.09
N MET A 215 -7.53 11.55 -15.44
CA MET A 215 -6.24 12.08 -14.97
C MET A 215 -5.15 12.02 -16.04
N HIS A 216 -5.44 11.50 -17.24
CA HIS A 216 -4.50 11.27 -18.33
C HIS A 216 -3.37 10.31 -17.94
N VAL A 217 -3.68 9.34 -17.11
CA VAL A 217 -2.75 8.30 -16.68
C VAL A 217 -2.84 7.12 -17.66
N ASP A 218 -1.69 6.65 -18.11
CA ASP A 218 -1.62 5.43 -18.92
C ASP A 218 -1.88 4.19 -18.05
N TYR A 219 -2.87 3.39 -18.43
CA TYR A 219 -3.28 2.22 -17.66
C TYR A 219 -3.69 1.04 -18.55
N LYS A 220 -3.68 -0.13 -17.96
CA LYS A 220 -4.31 -1.32 -18.52
C LYS A 220 -5.17 -2.02 -17.48
N LEU A 221 -6.35 -2.48 -17.90
CA LEU A 221 -7.27 -3.29 -17.11
C LEU A 221 -7.28 -4.72 -17.64
N ASP A 222 -6.90 -5.67 -16.80
CA ASP A 222 -6.94 -7.09 -17.13
C ASP A 222 -7.66 -7.89 -16.03
N TYR A 223 -8.27 -9.01 -16.44
CA TYR A 223 -8.95 -9.95 -15.55
C TYR A 223 -8.10 -11.21 -15.46
N ILE A 224 -7.47 -11.42 -14.32
CA ILE A 224 -6.56 -12.55 -14.10
C ILE A 224 -6.65 -13.03 -12.66
N SER A 225 -6.58 -14.34 -12.46
CA SER A 225 -6.69 -14.94 -11.14
C SER A 225 -5.51 -15.87 -10.85
N PRO A 226 -4.70 -15.58 -9.82
CA PRO A 226 -3.54 -16.39 -9.45
C PRO A 226 -3.92 -17.79 -8.93
N VAL A 227 -5.17 -17.99 -8.52
CA VAL A 227 -5.64 -19.30 -8.02
C VAL A 227 -6.28 -20.18 -9.10
N ARG A 228 -6.60 -19.61 -10.27
CA ARG A 228 -7.16 -20.37 -11.40
C ARG A 228 -6.10 -20.76 -12.41
N ASP A 229 -5.10 -19.90 -12.59
CA ASP A 229 -3.98 -20.10 -13.48
C ASP A 229 -2.74 -19.41 -12.91
N VAL A 230 -1.97 -20.14 -12.11
CA VAL A 230 -0.79 -19.63 -11.42
C VAL A 230 0.31 -19.26 -12.41
N GLU A 231 0.58 -20.11 -13.39
CA GLU A 231 1.67 -19.91 -14.36
C GLU A 231 1.41 -18.69 -15.24
N ALA A 232 0.20 -18.54 -15.76
CA ALA A 232 -0.18 -17.37 -16.55
C ALA A 232 -0.11 -16.08 -15.72
N PHE A 233 -0.43 -16.15 -14.42
CA PHE A 233 -0.32 -14.99 -13.52
C PHE A 233 1.14 -14.59 -13.29
N GLU A 234 2.02 -15.54 -13.01
CA GLU A 234 3.45 -15.28 -12.82
C GLU A 234 4.09 -14.69 -14.07
N GLU A 235 3.82 -15.28 -15.25
CA GLU A 235 4.29 -14.75 -16.53
C GLU A 235 3.74 -13.34 -16.81
N TYR A 236 2.46 -13.12 -16.51
CA TYR A 236 1.84 -11.80 -16.62
C TYR A 236 2.55 -10.74 -15.78
N MET A 237 2.85 -11.05 -14.53
CA MET A 237 3.53 -10.14 -13.60
C MET A 237 4.97 -9.85 -14.05
N ALA A 238 5.71 -10.87 -14.48
CA ALA A 238 7.08 -10.72 -14.95
C ALA A 238 7.16 -9.82 -16.19
N LYS A 239 6.27 -10.02 -17.17
CA LYS A 239 6.17 -9.16 -18.36
C LYS A 239 5.86 -7.69 -18.05
N ARG A 240 5.25 -7.39 -16.92
CA ARG A 240 4.81 -6.03 -16.51
C ARG A 240 5.57 -5.46 -15.32
N ALA A 241 6.77 -5.95 -15.08
CA ALA A 241 7.62 -5.50 -13.97
C ALA A 241 7.95 -4.00 -14.02
N ASN A 242 7.83 -3.35 -15.20
CA ASN A 242 8.06 -1.92 -15.38
C ASN A 242 6.87 -1.03 -14.97
N ALA A 243 5.70 -1.59 -14.64
CA ALA A 243 4.58 -0.80 -14.11
C ALA A 243 5.02 -0.02 -12.86
N LYS A 244 4.46 1.16 -12.66
CA LYS A 244 4.76 2.00 -11.50
C LYS A 244 3.87 1.69 -10.30
N VAL A 245 2.59 1.35 -10.57
CA VAL A 245 1.58 1.07 -9.54
C VAL A 245 0.68 -0.08 -10.00
N PHE A 246 0.34 -0.97 -9.07
CA PHE A 246 -0.69 -1.99 -9.27
C PHE A 246 -1.94 -1.66 -8.47
N ILE A 247 -3.12 -1.79 -9.08
CA ILE A 247 -4.42 -1.73 -8.41
C ILE A 247 -5.04 -3.12 -8.47
N ALA A 248 -5.23 -3.75 -7.32
CA ALA A 248 -5.82 -5.07 -7.18
C ALA A 248 -7.27 -4.97 -6.75
N ILE A 249 -8.22 -5.45 -7.57
CA ILE A 249 -9.66 -5.39 -7.32
C ILE A 249 -10.19 -6.81 -7.16
N SER A 250 -10.62 -7.19 -5.96
CA SER A 250 -11.15 -8.53 -5.72
C SER A 250 -11.96 -8.64 -4.43
N GLY A 251 -12.90 -9.57 -4.42
CA GLY A 251 -13.67 -9.97 -3.25
C GLY A 251 -13.17 -11.27 -2.63
N LEU A 252 -13.89 -11.77 -1.64
CA LEU A 252 -13.62 -13.02 -0.93
C LEU A 252 -12.21 -12.99 -0.27
N SER A 253 -11.40 -14.03 -0.52
CA SER A 253 -10.03 -14.15 0.03
C SER A 253 -9.02 -13.16 -0.56
N SER A 254 -9.38 -12.41 -1.58
CA SER A 254 -8.56 -11.35 -2.22
C SER A 254 -7.11 -11.75 -2.53
N VAL A 255 -6.89 -13.02 -2.92
CA VAL A 255 -5.55 -13.57 -3.19
C VAL A 255 -4.79 -12.78 -4.26
N VAL A 256 -5.50 -12.15 -5.21
CA VAL A 256 -4.89 -11.32 -6.26
C VAL A 256 -3.95 -10.26 -5.68
N ALA A 257 -4.41 -9.52 -4.66
CA ALA A 257 -3.60 -8.46 -4.04
C ALA A 257 -2.33 -9.01 -3.38
N GLY A 258 -2.46 -10.11 -2.62
CA GLY A 258 -1.33 -10.79 -1.98
C GLY A 258 -0.34 -11.37 -2.99
N SER A 259 -0.84 -11.96 -4.09
CA SER A 259 0.03 -12.51 -5.16
C SER A 259 0.81 -11.41 -5.90
N ILE A 260 0.20 -10.24 -6.15
CA ILE A 260 0.93 -9.10 -6.74
C ILE A 260 2.06 -8.66 -5.80
N VAL A 261 1.79 -8.50 -4.50
CA VAL A 261 2.83 -8.12 -3.53
C VAL A 261 3.95 -9.15 -3.46
N ALA A 262 3.62 -10.45 -3.56
CA ALA A 262 4.63 -11.52 -3.56
C ALA A 262 5.60 -11.42 -4.75
N LEU A 263 5.11 -11.01 -5.92
CA LEU A 263 5.85 -10.98 -7.19
C LEU A 263 6.37 -9.59 -7.59
N SER A 264 6.03 -8.52 -6.84
CA SER A 264 6.40 -7.15 -7.19
C SER A 264 6.84 -6.34 -5.97
N GLU A 265 7.80 -5.44 -6.16
CA GLU A 265 8.24 -4.44 -5.19
C GLU A 265 7.57 -3.07 -5.41
N LYS A 266 6.63 -2.99 -6.34
CA LYS A 266 5.91 -1.75 -6.63
C LYS A 266 4.76 -1.54 -5.63
N PRO A 267 4.30 -0.29 -5.44
CA PRO A 267 3.10 -0.01 -4.64
C PRO A 267 1.90 -0.80 -5.14
N VAL A 268 1.21 -1.47 -4.24
CA VAL A 268 -0.04 -2.20 -4.51
C VAL A 268 -1.18 -1.54 -3.75
N ILE A 269 -2.21 -1.14 -4.49
CA ILE A 269 -3.43 -0.54 -3.95
C ILE A 269 -4.54 -1.58 -4.00
N GLY A 270 -5.05 -1.96 -2.85
CA GLY A 270 -6.11 -2.95 -2.72
C GLY A 270 -7.51 -2.33 -2.71
N VAL A 271 -8.40 -2.84 -3.54
CA VAL A 271 -9.83 -2.49 -3.56
C VAL A 271 -10.64 -3.73 -3.18
N PRO A 272 -11.04 -3.85 -1.91
CA PRO A 272 -11.90 -4.95 -1.49
C PRO A 272 -13.29 -4.81 -2.11
N CYS A 273 -13.84 -5.90 -2.66
CA CYS A 273 -15.16 -5.92 -3.28
C CYS A 273 -16.19 -6.58 -2.37
N GLU A 274 -17.40 -6.00 -2.32
CA GLU A 274 -18.52 -6.61 -1.64
C GLU A 274 -19.01 -7.84 -2.38
N LYS A 275 -18.82 -9.03 -1.79
CA LYS A 275 -19.34 -10.34 -2.26
C LYS A 275 -19.99 -11.11 -1.13
N ARG A 276 -19.30 -11.28 -0.01
CA ARG A 276 -19.75 -11.91 1.22
C ARG A 276 -19.45 -10.98 2.37
N LEU A 277 -20.11 -11.18 3.52
CA LEU A 277 -19.87 -10.42 4.74
C LEU A 277 -19.77 -8.89 4.52
N SER A 278 -20.55 -8.36 3.56
CA SER A 278 -20.50 -6.93 3.16
C SER A 278 -19.09 -6.46 2.77
N GLY A 279 -18.25 -7.35 2.20
CA GLY A 279 -16.89 -7.06 1.77
C GLY A 279 -15.84 -7.02 2.88
N GLN A 280 -16.23 -7.32 4.13
CA GLN A 280 -15.31 -7.32 5.27
C GLN A 280 -14.24 -8.41 5.15
N ASP A 281 -14.61 -9.57 4.62
CA ASP A 281 -13.68 -10.67 4.30
C ASP A 281 -12.55 -10.21 3.38
N ALA A 282 -12.89 -9.52 2.31
CA ALA A 282 -11.92 -8.97 1.37
C ALA A 282 -11.09 -7.84 1.99
N LEU A 283 -11.72 -6.94 2.76
CA LEU A 283 -11.03 -5.86 3.47
C LEU A 283 -9.97 -6.41 4.42
N TYR A 284 -10.34 -7.35 5.29
CA TYR A 284 -9.40 -7.92 6.25
C TYR A 284 -8.28 -8.72 5.58
N SER A 285 -8.59 -9.41 4.49
CA SER A 285 -7.60 -10.14 3.70
C SER A 285 -6.55 -9.21 3.06
N MET A 286 -6.94 -7.99 2.68
CA MET A 286 -6.02 -7.01 2.09
C MET A 286 -5.21 -6.22 3.12
N VAL A 287 -5.81 -5.83 4.26
CA VAL A 287 -5.09 -5.02 5.24
C VAL A 287 -4.17 -5.83 6.16
N ASN A 288 -4.54 -7.08 6.49
CA ASN A 288 -3.80 -7.91 7.44
C ASN A 288 -2.57 -8.60 6.82
N MET A 289 -1.81 -7.85 6.07
CA MET A 289 -0.60 -8.34 5.44
C MET A 289 0.55 -8.52 6.45
N PRO A 290 1.38 -9.56 6.26
CA PRO A 290 2.55 -9.79 7.12
C PRO A 290 3.57 -8.64 7.03
N PRO A 291 4.52 -8.57 8.00
CA PRO A 291 5.64 -7.64 7.92
C PRO A 291 6.40 -7.78 6.60
N GLY A 292 6.69 -6.67 5.96
CA GLY A 292 7.45 -6.67 4.70
C GLY A 292 6.61 -6.65 3.43
N MET A 293 5.30 -6.91 3.52
CA MET A 293 4.40 -7.08 2.38
C MET A 293 3.21 -6.12 2.44
N PRO A 294 3.39 -4.80 2.25
CA PRO A 294 2.30 -3.83 2.37
C PRO A 294 1.31 -3.88 1.20
N ILE A 295 0.04 -3.69 1.51
CA ILE A 295 -1.00 -3.30 0.57
C ILE A 295 -1.62 -2.02 1.11
N GLY A 296 -1.69 -0.98 0.29
CA GLY A 296 -2.42 0.25 0.60
C GLY A 296 -3.90 0.06 0.29
N THR A 297 -4.70 -0.34 1.28
CA THR A 297 -6.10 -0.70 1.05
C THR A 297 -7.00 0.52 1.14
N VAL A 298 -7.92 0.68 0.20
CA VAL A 298 -8.98 1.70 0.21
C VAL A 298 -10.31 1.10 0.66
N GLY A 299 -11.35 1.92 0.78
CA GLY A 299 -12.68 1.46 1.20
C GLY A 299 -13.27 0.39 0.27
N ILE A 300 -14.22 -0.39 0.80
CA ILE A 300 -14.93 -1.43 0.06
C ILE A 300 -15.62 -0.79 -1.15
N ASP A 301 -15.50 -1.42 -2.32
CA ASP A 301 -16.01 -0.98 -3.63
C ASP A 301 -15.52 0.40 -4.09
N ASN A 302 -14.52 0.97 -3.41
CA ASN A 302 -14.05 2.33 -3.69
C ASN A 302 -12.87 2.37 -4.69
N GLY A 303 -13.09 1.82 -5.89
CA GLY A 303 -12.12 1.86 -6.98
C GLY A 303 -11.72 3.29 -7.41
N LYS A 304 -12.63 4.28 -7.22
CA LYS A 304 -12.29 5.68 -7.50
C LYS A 304 -11.16 6.19 -6.59
N ASN A 305 -11.20 5.88 -5.30
CA ASN A 305 -10.12 6.28 -4.39
C ASN A 305 -8.82 5.53 -4.68
N ALA A 306 -8.86 4.30 -5.18
CA ALA A 306 -7.66 3.62 -5.64
C ALA A 306 -7.01 4.33 -6.83
N ALA A 307 -7.80 4.81 -7.78
CA ALA A 307 -7.31 5.64 -8.88
C ALA A 307 -6.72 6.98 -8.39
N ILE A 308 -7.33 7.62 -7.38
CA ILE A 308 -6.77 8.83 -6.76
C ILE A 308 -5.40 8.53 -6.14
N VAL A 309 -5.25 7.46 -5.37
CA VAL A 309 -3.95 7.06 -4.79
C VAL A 309 -2.90 6.84 -5.88
N ALA A 310 -3.24 6.12 -6.95
CA ALA A 310 -2.33 5.93 -8.07
C ALA A 310 -1.94 7.28 -8.71
N GLY A 311 -2.90 8.17 -8.91
CA GLY A 311 -2.66 9.53 -9.39
C GLY A 311 -1.76 10.34 -8.45
N GLU A 312 -1.94 10.27 -7.13
CA GLU A 312 -1.10 10.93 -6.13
C GLU A 312 0.35 10.43 -6.17
N ILE A 313 0.55 9.13 -6.39
CA ILE A 313 1.88 8.53 -6.55
C ILE A 313 2.55 9.05 -7.83
N LEU A 314 1.86 9.03 -8.96
CA LEU A 314 2.40 9.47 -10.24
C LEU A 314 2.64 10.99 -10.27
N ALA A 315 1.81 11.77 -9.58
CA ALA A 315 1.94 13.22 -9.46
C ALA A 315 3.23 13.69 -8.74
N LEU A 316 3.96 12.79 -8.09
CA LEU A 316 5.26 13.10 -7.51
C LEU A 316 6.28 13.48 -8.60
N THR A 317 6.14 12.92 -9.79
CA THR A 317 7.07 13.13 -10.93
C THR A 317 6.39 13.65 -12.19
N ASP A 318 5.05 13.59 -12.29
CA ASP A 318 4.28 14.05 -13.44
C ASP A 318 3.38 15.25 -13.09
N LYS A 319 3.80 16.44 -13.54
CA LYS A 319 3.07 17.69 -13.30
C LYS A 319 1.68 17.71 -13.96
N LYS A 320 1.48 17.01 -15.09
CA LYS A 320 0.17 16.97 -15.76
C LYS A 320 -0.83 16.20 -14.93
N VAL A 321 -0.40 15.06 -14.35
CA VAL A 321 -1.22 14.30 -13.41
C VAL A 321 -1.52 15.11 -12.15
N GLU A 322 -0.52 15.84 -11.61
CA GLU A 322 -0.72 16.72 -10.46
C GLU A 322 -1.79 17.81 -10.72
N GLU A 323 -1.74 18.46 -11.87
CA GLU A 323 -2.73 19.48 -12.27
C GLU A 323 -4.13 18.87 -12.39
N ARG A 324 -4.26 17.68 -12.97
CA ARG A 324 -5.54 16.97 -13.09
C ARG A 324 -6.10 16.56 -11.74
N LEU A 325 -5.27 16.06 -10.83
CA LEU A 325 -5.66 15.77 -9.45
C LEU A 325 -6.20 17.01 -8.73
N LYS A 326 -5.50 18.14 -8.82
CA LYS A 326 -5.93 19.41 -8.24
C LYS A 326 -7.28 19.84 -8.81
N TRP A 327 -7.46 19.70 -10.12
CA TRP A 327 -8.72 20.01 -10.77
C TRP A 327 -9.87 19.10 -10.29
N ILE A 328 -9.65 17.77 -10.21
CA ILE A 328 -10.65 16.81 -9.71
C ILE A 328 -11.08 17.20 -8.29
N ARG A 329 -10.12 17.48 -7.42
CA ARG A 329 -10.42 17.85 -6.02
C ARG A 329 -11.16 19.19 -5.92
N SER A 330 -10.85 20.16 -6.78
CA SER A 330 -11.55 21.46 -6.78
C SER A 330 -13.01 21.37 -7.22
N LYS A 331 -13.38 20.33 -7.98
CA LYS A 331 -14.74 20.09 -8.47
C LYS A 331 -15.55 19.14 -7.58
N SER A 332 -14.97 18.59 -6.54
CA SER A 332 -15.65 17.61 -5.67
C SER A 332 -16.78 18.20 -4.83
N GLY A 333 -16.87 19.53 -4.71
CA GLY A 333 -18.01 20.20 -4.07
C GLY A 333 -19.27 20.25 -4.96
N ASP A 334 -19.14 19.94 -6.26
CA ASP A 334 -20.23 19.97 -7.25
C ASP A 334 -20.69 18.56 -7.67
N LEU A 335 -20.13 17.49 -7.07
CA LEU A 335 -20.44 16.08 -7.29
C LEU A 335 -21.09 15.46 -6.05
#